data_f2379ab8be16766d48ec52b784b6a9d5
#
_entry.id   f2379ab8be16766d48ec52b784b6a9d5
#
_cell.length_a   1.000
_cell.length_b   1.000
_cell.length_c   1.000
_cell.angle_alpha   90.00
_cell.angle_beta   90.00
_cell.angle_gamma   90.00
#
_symmetry.space_group_name_H-M   'P 1'
#
loop_
_entity.id
_entity.type
_entity.pdbx_description
1 polymer ?
#
loop_
_entity_poly.entity_id
_entity_poly.type
_entity_poly.pdbx_seq_one_letter_code
_entity_poly.pdbx_strand_id
1 'polypeptide(L)'
;YQVWEKVSAEVKGKVYEGYIPRNYLACSDERFLEWEELYGMNPGAAVMLAEENATGVYADIEQFPESYRPALQALKQKHPNWTFVRQNTGLDFQTVVNNELQGGKSLVYKSYGDYCKEGQHSPNWYFASEDVLKLYMDPRNSLQENAIFQFEQLTYNASYHTEEAVKNFLEGTFMNSSQNAPETSMKFYHIFWSIGAEENRQVSPFHLAARVLQEQGQGTSPLISGTYPGYEGYYNY
;
A
#
# COMPACT_ATOMS: atom_id res chain seq x y z
N TYR A 1 -23.25 15.28 6.61
CA TYR A 1 -23.82 14.36 7.57
C TYR A 1 -23.07 13.03 7.45
N GLN A 2 -22.47 12.58 8.55
CA GLN A 2 -21.85 11.26 8.60
C GLN A 2 -22.97 10.22 8.80
N VAL A 3 -23.11 9.29 7.86
CA VAL A 3 -24.08 8.20 7.96
C VAL A 3 -23.47 7.09 8.78
N TRP A 4 -24.20 6.63 9.80
CA TRP A 4 -23.80 5.56 10.70
C TRP A 4 -24.65 4.33 10.41
N GLU A 5 -24.00 3.18 10.23
CA GLU A 5 -24.68 1.90 10.07
C GLU A 5 -24.63 1.10 11.38
N LYS A 6 -25.76 0.49 11.74
CA LYS A 6 -25.80 -0.43 12.88
C LYS A 6 -25.20 -1.76 12.43
N VAL A 7 -24.18 -2.21 13.15
CA VAL A 7 -23.54 -3.48 12.91
C VAL A 7 -23.66 -4.37 14.13
N SER A 8 -23.71 -5.69 13.93
CA SER A 8 -23.59 -6.67 14.97
C SER A 8 -22.52 -7.69 14.65
N ALA A 9 -21.74 -8.08 15.65
CA ALA A 9 -20.72 -9.12 15.51
C ALA A 9 -20.84 -10.11 16.68
N GLU A 10 -20.71 -11.40 16.41
CA GLU A 10 -20.62 -12.42 17.43
C GLU A 10 -19.16 -12.78 17.67
N VAL A 11 -18.69 -12.57 18.91
CA VAL A 11 -17.33 -12.92 19.32
C VAL A 11 -17.42 -13.87 20.54
N LYS A 12 -16.93 -15.08 20.37
CA LYS A 12 -16.93 -16.12 21.41
C LYS A 12 -18.32 -16.38 22.01
N GLY A 13 -19.36 -16.44 21.15
CA GLY A 13 -20.74 -16.70 21.55
C GLY A 13 -21.47 -15.52 22.19
N LYS A 14 -20.87 -14.33 22.19
CA LYS A 14 -21.48 -13.10 22.70
C LYS A 14 -21.68 -12.11 21.54
N VAL A 15 -22.92 -11.65 21.40
CA VAL A 15 -23.29 -10.67 20.36
C VAL A 15 -22.98 -9.27 20.89
N TYR A 16 -22.26 -8.51 20.08
CA TYR A 16 -21.97 -7.10 20.27
C TYR A 16 -22.69 -6.30 19.19
N GLU A 17 -23.38 -5.27 19.58
CA GLU A 17 -24.01 -4.33 18.66
C GLU A 17 -23.36 -2.95 18.79
N GLY A 18 -23.18 -2.27 17.69
CA GLY A 18 -22.60 -0.93 17.67
C GLY A 18 -22.97 -0.18 16.39
N TYR A 19 -22.47 1.03 16.28
CA TYR A 19 -22.61 1.83 15.09
C TYR A 19 -21.22 2.12 14.53
N ILE A 20 -21.05 1.87 13.23
CA ILE A 20 -19.82 2.19 12.50
C ILE A 20 -20.18 3.24 11.44
N PRO A 21 -19.38 4.29 11.28
CA PRO A 21 -19.56 5.19 10.14
C PRO A 21 -19.53 4.41 8.84
N ARG A 22 -20.46 4.70 7.95
CA ARG A 22 -20.65 3.96 6.70
C ARG A 22 -19.38 3.88 5.84
N ASN A 23 -18.55 4.91 5.89
CA ASN A 23 -17.28 4.98 5.19
C ASN A 23 -16.19 4.02 5.73
N TYR A 24 -16.44 3.32 6.84
CA TYR A 24 -15.58 2.27 7.37
C TYR A 24 -16.09 0.86 7.06
N LEU A 25 -17.23 0.73 6.40
CA LEU A 25 -17.73 -0.57 5.95
C LEU A 25 -17.09 -0.91 4.60
N ALA A 26 -16.49 -2.09 4.51
CA ALA A 26 -15.89 -2.53 3.27
C ALA A 26 -16.94 -2.77 2.18
N CYS A 27 -16.55 -2.48 0.97
CA CYS A 27 -17.42 -2.55 -0.19
C CYS A 27 -17.51 -3.95 -0.83
N SER A 28 -17.00 -5.02 -0.23
CA SER A 28 -17.17 -6.38 -0.74
C SER A 28 -17.28 -7.39 0.39
N ASP A 29 -18.29 -8.19 0.33
CA ASP A 29 -18.71 -9.14 1.35
C ASP A 29 -17.68 -10.29 1.54
N GLU A 30 -17.18 -10.86 0.45
CA GLU A 30 -16.25 -12.00 0.50
C GLU A 30 -14.77 -11.55 0.73
N ARG A 31 -14.36 -10.44 0.14
CA ARG A 31 -12.98 -9.93 0.31
C ARG A 31 -12.71 -9.27 1.65
N PHE A 32 -13.75 -8.88 2.36
CA PHE A 32 -13.58 -8.28 3.70
C PHE A 32 -13.20 -9.35 4.73
N LEU A 33 -13.79 -10.54 4.63
CA LEU A 33 -13.41 -11.68 5.47
C LEU A 33 -11.97 -12.13 5.17
N GLU A 34 -11.57 -12.15 3.89
CA GLU A 34 -10.17 -12.37 3.49
C GLU A 34 -9.24 -11.26 4.00
N TRP A 35 -9.73 -10.03 4.08
CA TRP A 35 -8.97 -8.88 4.61
C TRP A 35 -8.77 -8.98 6.12
N GLU A 36 -9.79 -9.35 6.88
CA GLU A 36 -9.66 -9.61 8.32
C GLU A 36 -8.71 -10.78 8.61
N GLU A 37 -8.77 -11.84 7.82
CA GLU A 37 -7.93 -13.02 7.96
C GLU A 37 -6.48 -12.75 7.53
N LEU A 38 -6.27 -12.01 6.43
CA LEU A 38 -4.95 -11.63 5.92
C LEU A 38 -4.27 -10.55 6.76
N TYR A 39 -5.01 -9.60 7.33
CA TYR A 39 -4.45 -8.42 7.98
C TYR A 39 -4.64 -8.39 9.50
N GLY A 40 -5.30 -9.39 10.08
CA GLY A 40 -5.40 -9.58 11.52
C GLY A 40 -6.01 -8.37 12.25
N MET A 41 -6.99 -7.71 11.66
CA MET A 41 -7.68 -6.60 12.31
C MET A 41 -8.48 -7.09 13.52
N ASN A 42 -7.87 -7.05 14.69
CA ASN A 42 -8.58 -7.18 15.96
C ASN A 42 -8.85 -5.78 16.53
N PRO A 43 -10.06 -5.24 16.38
CA PRO A 43 -10.42 -3.92 16.92
C PRO A 43 -10.24 -3.83 18.45
N GLY A 44 -10.22 -4.98 19.14
CA GLY A 44 -10.00 -5.04 20.59
C GLY A 44 -8.53 -4.86 21.01
N ALA A 45 -7.56 -5.07 20.12
CA ALA A 45 -6.15 -4.89 20.47
C ALA A 45 -5.76 -3.41 20.60
N ALA A 46 -6.45 -2.51 19.92
CA ALA A 46 -6.18 -1.07 19.98
C ALA A 46 -6.53 -0.45 21.36
N VAL A 47 -7.43 -1.07 22.13
CA VAL A 47 -7.87 -0.53 23.43
C VAL A 47 -6.94 -0.93 24.57
N MET A 48 -6.19 -2.02 24.45
CA MET A 48 -5.31 -2.51 25.54
C MET A 48 -3.92 -1.84 25.58
N LEU A 49 -3.56 -1.05 24.56
CA LEU A 49 -2.21 -0.49 24.44
C LEU A 49 -2.05 0.93 24.99
N ALA A 50 -3.10 1.50 25.59
CA ALA A 50 -3.09 2.89 26.10
C ALA A 50 -2.38 3.06 27.47
N GLU A 51 -1.92 1.99 28.14
CA GLU A 51 -1.47 2.07 29.54
C GLU A 51 0.05 1.91 29.78
N GLU A 52 0.87 1.64 28.79
CA GLU A 52 2.34 1.65 28.97
C GLU A 52 3.01 2.82 28.24
N ASN A 53 2.97 3.99 28.84
CA ASN A 53 3.85 5.11 28.50
C ASN A 53 5.31 4.78 28.88
N ALA A 54 5.95 3.97 28.07
CA ALA A 54 7.41 3.86 28.07
C ALA A 54 7.96 5.14 27.44
N THR A 55 8.35 6.09 28.29
CA THR A 55 8.94 7.36 27.88
C THR A 55 10.09 7.15 26.88
N GLY A 56 9.94 7.68 25.69
CA GLY A 56 10.97 7.70 24.64
C GLY A 56 10.79 6.72 23.49
N VAL A 57 10.16 5.56 23.67
CA VAL A 57 10.03 4.54 22.60
C VAL A 57 9.11 4.98 21.46
N TYR A 58 8.13 5.82 21.76
CA TYR A 58 7.13 6.30 20.81
C TYR A 58 7.27 7.78 20.43
N ALA A 59 8.42 8.40 20.69
CA ALA A 59 8.64 9.82 20.43
C ALA A 59 8.40 10.23 18.97
N ASP A 60 8.70 9.32 18.04
CA ASP A 60 8.43 9.51 16.61
C ASP A 60 6.93 9.44 16.27
N ILE A 61 6.13 8.75 17.10
CA ILE A 61 4.69 8.59 16.91
C ILE A 61 3.90 9.75 17.54
N GLU A 62 4.40 10.37 18.59
CA GLU A 62 3.72 11.48 19.29
C GLU A 62 3.44 12.70 18.40
N GLN A 63 4.24 12.90 17.35
CA GLN A 63 4.02 13.96 16.37
C GLN A 63 2.83 13.72 15.43
N PHE A 64 2.30 12.48 15.38
CA PHE A 64 1.11 12.17 14.57
C PHE A 64 -0.19 12.55 15.29
N PRO A 65 -1.28 12.85 14.55
CA PRO A 65 -2.60 13.03 15.14
C PRO A 65 -3.01 11.80 15.96
N GLU A 66 -3.79 11.99 17.02
CA GLU A 66 -4.21 10.92 17.93
C GLU A 66 -4.81 9.70 17.22
N SER A 67 -5.59 9.94 16.16
CA SER A 67 -6.24 8.87 15.39
C SER A 67 -5.28 7.93 14.65
N TYR A 68 -4.00 8.28 14.50
CA TYR A 68 -2.97 7.45 13.87
C TYR A 68 -2.18 6.62 14.88
N ARG A 69 -2.04 7.14 16.11
CA ARG A 69 -1.08 6.63 17.09
C ARG A 69 -1.29 5.17 17.47
N PRO A 70 -2.53 4.67 17.71
CA PRO A 70 -2.71 3.28 18.10
C PRO A 70 -2.18 2.27 17.08
N ALA A 71 -2.45 2.48 15.79
CA ALA A 71 -1.96 1.61 14.72
C ALA A 71 -0.43 1.68 14.58
N LEU A 72 0.15 2.89 14.64
CA LEU A 72 1.60 3.07 14.59
C LEU A 72 2.31 2.46 15.81
N GLN A 73 1.74 2.55 17.00
CA GLN A 73 2.25 1.91 18.21
C GLN A 73 2.24 0.38 18.09
N ALA A 74 1.16 -0.20 17.56
CA ALA A 74 1.08 -1.63 17.30
C ALA A 74 2.15 -2.10 16.31
N LEU A 75 2.40 -1.33 15.25
CA LEU A 75 3.49 -1.60 14.31
C LEU A 75 4.86 -1.47 14.98
N LYS A 76 5.08 -0.43 15.79
CA LYS A 76 6.35 -0.21 16.51
C LYS A 76 6.66 -1.33 17.50
N GLN A 77 5.65 -1.92 18.15
CA GLN A 77 5.82 -3.06 19.05
C GLN A 77 6.31 -4.30 18.30
N LYS A 78 5.77 -4.56 17.12
CA LYS A 78 6.20 -5.67 16.26
C LYS A 78 7.55 -5.42 15.61
N HIS A 79 7.83 -4.18 15.25
CA HIS A 79 9.01 -3.73 14.52
C HIS A 79 9.70 -2.55 15.25
N PRO A 80 10.41 -2.80 16.37
CA PRO A 80 10.99 -1.73 17.19
C PRO A 80 11.97 -0.82 16.45
N ASN A 81 12.60 -1.33 15.40
CA ASN A 81 13.56 -0.59 14.58
C ASN A 81 12.93 0.30 13.51
N TRP A 82 11.61 0.20 13.30
CA TRP A 82 10.94 1.08 12.35
C TRP A 82 10.84 2.49 12.92
N THR A 83 11.05 3.48 12.08
CA THR A 83 10.90 4.90 12.41
C THR A 83 9.78 5.49 11.60
N PHE A 84 8.86 6.19 12.27
CA PHE A 84 7.73 6.83 11.63
C PHE A 84 7.98 8.34 11.53
N VAL A 85 7.90 8.86 10.30
CA VAL A 85 8.11 10.29 10.04
C VAL A 85 6.81 10.89 9.54
N ARG A 86 6.27 11.83 10.31
CA ARG A 86 5.08 12.56 9.90
C ARG A 86 5.43 13.54 8.78
N GLN A 87 4.79 13.37 7.64
CA GLN A 87 4.81 14.36 6.56
C GLN A 87 3.47 15.12 6.54
N ASN A 88 3.52 16.43 6.77
CA ASN A 88 2.36 17.28 6.61
C ASN A 88 2.34 17.82 5.18
N THR A 89 1.36 17.38 4.39
CA THR A 89 1.22 17.79 2.99
C THR A 89 0.63 19.21 2.87
N GLY A 90 0.01 19.74 3.92
CA GLY A 90 -0.74 21.01 3.89
C GLY A 90 -2.02 20.95 3.05
N LEU A 91 -2.39 19.77 2.56
CA LEU A 91 -3.60 19.59 1.75
C LEU A 91 -4.80 19.23 2.63
N ASP A 92 -5.94 19.80 2.30
CA ASP A 92 -7.23 19.40 2.87
C ASP A 92 -7.71 18.10 2.24
N PHE A 93 -8.05 17.11 3.07
CA PHE A 93 -8.41 15.77 2.61
C PHE A 93 -9.64 15.76 1.69
N GLN A 94 -10.69 16.54 2.04
CA GLN A 94 -11.89 16.59 1.21
C GLN A 94 -11.60 17.24 -0.16
N THR A 95 -10.73 18.24 -0.19
CA THR A 95 -10.29 18.86 -1.44
C THR A 95 -9.58 17.85 -2.34
N VAL A 96 -8.71 17.01 -1.78
CA VAL A 96 -8.02 15.96 -2.54
C VAL A 96 -9.02 14.92 -3.05
N VAL A 97 -9.95 14.45 -2.20
CA VAL A 97 -11.03 13.54 -2.61
C VAL A 97 -11.85 14.12 -3.76
N ASN A 98 -12.27 15.38 -3.66
CA ASN A 98 -13.03 16.03 -4.71
C ASN A 98 -12.27 16.12 -6.04
N ASN A 99 -10.96 16.35 -5.98
CA ASN A 99 -10.11 16.38 -7.18
C ASN A 99 -9.97 15.00 -7.83
N GLU A 100 -9.92 13.94 -7.04
CA GLU A 100 -9.87 12.56 -7.54
C GLU A 100 -11.22 12.10 -8.12
N LEU A 101 -12.33 12.57 -7.59
CA LEU A 101 -13.67 12.31 -8.16
C LEU A 101 -13.87 12.99 -9.51
N GLN A 102 -13.17 14.12 -9.76
CA GLN A 102 -13.31 14.85 -11.01
C GLN A 102 -12.71 14.11 -12.21
N GLY A 103 -13.44 14.08 -13.31
CA GLY A 103 -12.95 13.53 -14.57
C GLY A 103 -12.94 12.01 -14.67
N GLY A 104 -13.58 11.31 -13.73
CA GLY A 104 -13.78 9.85 -13.81
C GLY A 104 -12.48 9.05 -13.77
N LYS A 105 -11.49 9.50 -13.00
CA LYS A 105 -10.17 8.88 -12.93
C LYS A 105 -10.14 7.63 -12.06
N SER A 106 -10.95 7.61 -10.99
CA SER A 106 -10.98 6.52 -10.02
C SER A 106 -12.04 5.51 -10.40
N LEU A 107 -11.61 4.27 -10.67
CA LEU A 107 -12.47 3.20 -11.14
C LEU A 107 -12.42 2.00 -10.19
N VAL A 108 -13.58 1.34 -10.05
CA VAL A 108 -13.71 0.04 -9.37
C VAL A 108 -14.20 -1.03 -10.35
N TYR A 109 -13.74 -2.26 -10.16
CA TYR A 109 -14.13 -3.37 -11.01
C TYR A 109 -15.56 -3.83 -10.68
N LYS A 110 -16.25 -4.44 -11.63
CA LYS A 110 -17.67 -4.85 -11.51
C LYS A 110 -17.98 -5.77 -10.32
N SER A 111 -16.99 -6.51 -9.82
CA SER A 111 -17.16 -7.40 -8.65
C SER A 111 -17.29 -6.65 -7.32
N TYR A 112 -16.99 -5.36 -7.28
CA TYR A 112 -17.28 -4.56 -6.09
C TYR A 112 -18.78 -4.38 -5.90
N GLY A 113 -19.23 -4.28 -4.64
CA GLY A 113 -20.65 -4.04 -4.30
C GLY A 113 -21.17 -2.75 -4.93
N ASP A 114 -22.50 -2.66 -5.08
CA ASP A 114 -23.14 -1.50 -5.73
C ASP A 114 -22.90 -0.20 -4.97
N TYR A 115 -22.71 -0.30 -3.66
CA TYR A 115 -22.34 0.83 -2.79
C TYR A 115 -21.01 1.51 -3.19
N CYS A 116 -20.09 0.76 -3.79
CA CYS A 116 -18.80 1.29 -4.23
C CYS A 116 -18.86 1.95 -5.60
N LYS A 117 -19.93 1.76 -6.33
CA LYS A 117 -20.10 2.13 -7.73
C LYS A 117 -21.05 3.30 -7.88
N GLU A 118 -20.66 4.26 -8.71
CA GLU A 118 -21.52 5.35 -9.13
C GLU A 118 -22.09 5.03 -10.52
N GLY A 119 -21.40 5.35 -11.59
CA GLY A 119 -21.83 5.10 -12.97
C GLY A 119 -20.93 4.09 -13.66
N GLN A 120 -21.45 3.45 -14.69
CA GLN A 120 -20.66 2.54 -15.51
C GLN A 120 -19.75 3.33 -16.46
N HIS A 121 -18.45 3.04 -16.40
CA HIS A 121 -17.43 3.58 -17.32
C HIS A 121 -17.28 2.70 -18.57
N SER A 122 -17.18 1.38 -18.36
CA SER A 122 -17.04 0.39 -19.42
C SER A 122 -17.59 -0.96 -18.96
N PRO A 123 -17.67 -2.01 -19.77
CA PRO A 123 -18.36 -3.26 -19.42
C PRO A 123 -17.98 -3.89 -18.08
N ASN A 124 -16.78 -3.66 -17.61
CA ASN A 124 -16.26 -4.25 -16.37
C ASN A 124 -15.85 -3.21 -15.32
N TRP A 125 -15.94 -1.92 -15.61
CA TRP A 125 -15.46 -0.85 -14.76
C TRP A 125 -16.52 0.19 -14.50
N TYR A 126 -16.59 0.64 -13.26
CA TYR A 126 -17.49 1.65 -12.75
C TYR A 126 -16.71 2.78 -12.11
N PHE A 127 -17.26 3.98 -12.13
CA PHE A 127 -16.71 5.07 -11.33
C PHE A 127 -16.79 4.72 -9.84
N ALA A 128 -15.73 5.00 -9.11
CA ALA A 128 -15.69 4.79 -7.67
C ALA A 128 -16.62 5.79 -6.98
N SER A 129 -17.37 5.31 -5.96
CA SER A 129 -18.12 6.20 -5.08
C SER A 129 -17.16 7.03 -4.21
N GLU A 130 -17.64 8.18 -3.72
CA GLU A 130 -16.87 9.03 -2.82
C GLU A 130 -16.44 8.27 -1.56
N ASP A 131 -17.31 7.43 -1.01
CA ASP A 131 -17.01 6.70 0.21
C ASP A 131 -15.90 5.66 0.01
N VAL A 132 -15.91 4.92 -1.10
CA VAL A 132 -14.83 3.97 -1.38
C VAL A 132 -13.52 4.69 -1.66
N LEU A 133 -13.57 5.83 -2.34
CA LEU A 133 -12.38 6.63 -2.57
C LEU A 133 -11.78 7.14 -1.25
N LYS A 134 -12.60 7.66 -0.34
CA LYS A 134 -12.18 8.05 1.00
C LYS A 134 -11.55 6.88 1.78
N LEU A 135 -12.13 5.70 1.68
CA LEU A 135 -11.61 4.50 2.34
C LEU A 135 -10.17 4.20 1.88
N TYR A 136 -9.91 4.21 0.59
CA TYR A 136 -8.59 3.92 0.04
C TYR A 136 -7.58 5.06 0.20
N MET A 137 -8.05 6.30 0.25
CA MET A 137 -7.17 7.47 0.37
C MET A 137 -6.83 7.83 1.82
N ASP A 138 -7.60 7.38 2.80
CA ASP A 138 -7.29 7.64 4.21
C ASP A 138 -6.10 6.77 4.66
N PRO A 139 -4.95 7.36 4.99
CA PRO A 139 -3.76 6.59 5.34
C PRO A 139 -3.96 5.68 6.55
N ARG A 140 -4.90 5.99 7.45
CA ARG A 140 -5.18 5.20 8.65
C ARG A 140 -5.65 3.80 8.32
N ASN A 141 -6.31 3.62 7.18
CA ASN A 141 -6.78 2.31 6.72
C ASN A 141 -5.65 1.41 6.17
N SER A 142 -4.44 1.95 6.07
CA SER A 142 -3.27 1.24 5.56
C SER A 142 -2.11 1.16 6.56
N LEU A 143 -2.36 1.51 7.84
CA LEU A 143 -1.35 1.43 8.90
C LEU A 143 -1.25 0.02 9.50
N GLN A 144 -0.93 -0.95 8.65
CA GLN A 144 -0.71 -2.35 9.01
C GLN A 144 0.50 -2.93 8.26
N GLU A 145 1.06 -4.05 8.74
CA GLU A 145 2.34 -4.59 8.25
C GLU A 145 2.45 -4.72 6.73
N ASN A 146 1.40 -5.22 6.08
CA ASN A 146 1.44 -5.49 4.65
C ASN A 146 1.09 -4.29 3.78
N ALA A 147 0.50 -3.23 4.34
CA ALA A 147 0.04 -2.07 3.60
C ALA A 147 0.86 -0.80 3.85
N ILE A 148 1.59 -0.73 4.99
CA ILE A 148 2.35 0.45 5.40
C ILE A 148 3.46 0.84 4.41
N PHE A 149 4.00 -0.13 3.67
CA PHE A 149 5.11 0.09 2.74
C PHE A 149 4.76 1.00 1.56
N GLN A 150 3.47 1.25 1.27
CA GLN A 150 3.08 2.29 0.32
C GLN A 150 3.50 3.70 0.76
N PHE A 151 3.79 3.89 2.05
CA PHE A 151 4.28 5.14 2.63
C PHE A 151 5.79 5.11 2.89
N GLU A 152 6.51 4.11 2.41
CA GLU A 152 7.95 4.04 2.56
C GLU A 152 8.62 5.29 1.98
N GLN A 153 9.61 5.80 2.69
CA GLN A 153 10.42 6.89 2.18
C GLN A 153 11.21 6.43 0.95
N LEU A 154 11.01 7.10 -0.18
CA LEU A 154 11.61 6.70 -1.45
C LEU A 154 13.07 7.14 -1.60
N THR A 155 13.66 7.78 -0.61
CA THR A 155 15.07 8.18 -0.62
C THR A 155 15.97 6.99 -0.32
N TYR A 156 17.08 6.87 -1.05
CA TYR A 156 18.09 5.85 -0.79
C TYR A 156 18.65 5.95 0.63
N ASN A 157 18.78 4.81 1.29
CA ASN A 157 19.43 4.70 2.59
C ASN A 157 20.37 3.49 2.61
N ALA A 158 21.66 3.72 2.68
CA ALA A 158 22.68 2.68 2.62
C ALA A 158 22.62 1.67 3.77
N SER A 159 21.95 1.99 4.88
CA SER A 159 21.84 1.08 6.03
C SER A 159 20.97 -0.15 5.76
N TYR A 160 20.03 -0.06 4.83
CA TYR A 160 19.12 -1.16 4.48
C TYR A 160 18.94 -1.38 2.96
N HIS A 161 19.22 -0.39 2.12
CA HIS A 161 19.23 -0.54 0.66
C HIS A 161 20.57 -1.14 0.18
N THR A 162 20.92 -2.30 0.70
CA THR A 162 22.13 -3.02 0.28
C THR A 162 21.89 -3.82 -0.99
N GLU A 163 22.93 -4.12 -1.74
CA GLU A 163 22.84 -4.96 -2.95
C GLU A 163 22.23 -6.32 -2.64
N GLU A 164 22.63 -6.95 -1.52
CA GLU A 164 22.07 -8.24 -1.08
C GLU A 164 20.59 -8.13 -0.70
N ALA A 165 20.17 -7.02 -0.09
CA ALA A 165 18.74 -6.80 0.21
C ALA A 165 17.90 -6.68 -1.07
N VAL A 166 18.39 -5.98 -2.09
CA VAL A 166 17.72 -5.88 -3.40
C VAL A 166 17.67 -7.25 -4.09
N LYS A 167 18.76 -8.01 -4.03
CA LYS A 167 18.78 -9.38 -4.56
C LYS A 167 17.72 -10.25 -3.89
N ASN A 168 17.63 -10.23 -2.56
CA ASN A 168 16.62 -11.00 -1.81
C ASN A 168 15.18 -10.54 -2.13
N PHE A 169 14.97 -9.24 -2.31
CA PHE A 169 13.68 -8.68 -2.72
C PHE A 169 13.20 -9.22 -4.08
N LEU A 170 14.12 -9.48 -5.00
CA LEU A 170 13.81 -9.96 -6.35
C LEU A 170 13.70 -11.49 -6.47
N GLU A 171 14.05 -12.25 -5.42
CA GLU A 171 13.89 -13.71 -5.46
C GLU A 171 12.41 -14.10 -5.66
N GLY A 172 12.18 -15.12 -6.47
CA GLY A 172 10.81 -15.53 -6.85
C GLY A 172 10.18 -14.71 -7.97
N THR A 173 10.85 -13.67 -8.47
CA THR A 173 10.41 -12.88 -9.63
C THR A 173 11.16 -13.25 -10.91
N PHE A 174 10.75 -12.71 -12.05
CA PHE A 174 11.49 -12.87 -13.31
C PHE A 174 12.85 -12.18 -13.30
N MET A 175 13.11 -11.28 -12.35
CA MET A 175 14.36 -10.54 -12.17
C MET A 175 15.26 -11.15 -11.08
N ASN A 176 15.04 -12.43 -10.71
CA ASN A 176 15.80 -13.10 -9.65
C ASN A 176 17.32 -13.16 -9.93
N SER A 177 18.08 -13.59 -8.94
CA SER A 177 19.55 -13.58 -8.98
C SER A 177 20.18 -14.42 -10.11
N SER A 178 19.43 -15.35 -10.73
CA SER A 178 19.91 -16.12 -11.89
C SER A 178 19.83 -15.34 -13.21
N GLN A 179 18.98 -14.32 -13.28
CA GLN A 179 18.68 -13.57 -14.51
C GLN A 179 19.61 -12.35 -14.70
N ASN A 180 19.99 -12.12 -15.93
CA ASN A 180 20.64 -10.87 -16.31
C ASN A 180 19.60 -9.93 -16.94
N ALA A 181 19.82 -8.63 -16.82
CA ALA A 181 19.04 -7.67 -17.57
C ALA A 181 19.34 -7.81 -19.08
N PRO A 182 18.36 -7.56 -19.96
CA PRO A 182 18.54 -7.67 -21.41
C PRO A 182 19.73 -6.85 -21.93
N GLU A 183 20.36 -7.39 -22.94
CA GLU A 183 21.51 -6.78 -23.63
C GLU A 183 22.72 -6.47 -22.74
N THR A 184 22.75 -7.01 -21.51
CA THR A 184 23.87 -6.82 -20.59
C THR A 184 24.19 -8.12 -19.82
N SER A 185 25.42 -8.22 -19.32
CA SER A 185 25.80 -9.28 -18.37
C SER A 185 25.46 -8.93 -16.92
N MET A 186 24.90 -7.75 -16.67
CA MET A 186 24.63 -7.27 -15.31
C MET A 186 23.35 -7.91 -14.77
N LYS A 187 23.34 -8.16 -13.48
CA LYS A 187 22.16 -8.64 -12.76
C LYS A 187 21.19 -7.49 -12.49
N PHE A 188 19.88 -7.76 -12.53
CA PHE A 188 18.85 -6.78 -12.22
C PHE A 188 19.05 -6.13 -10.84
N TYR A 189 19.31 -6.93 -9.81
CA TYR A 189 19.52 -6.39 -8.46
C TYR A 189 20.69 -5.41 -8.38
N HIS A 190 21.79 -5.70 -9.11
CA HIS A 190 22.96 -4.81 -9.18
C HIS A 190 22.61 -3.48 -9.86
N ILE A 191 21.84 -3.53 -10.94
CA ILE A 191 21.39 -2.34 -11.67
C ILE A 191 20.52 -1.47 -10.77
N PHE A 192 19.48 -2.02 -10.14
CA PHE A 192 18.60 -1.24 -9.27
C PHE A 192 19.35 -0.64 -8.08
N TRP A 193 20.20 -1.44 -7.43
CA TRP A 193 21.02 -0.98 -6.31
C TRP A 193 21.97 0.15 -6.74
N SER A 194 22.74 -0.03 -7.80
CA SER A 194 23.73 0.95 -8.24
C SER A 194 23.08 2.27 -8.68
N ILE A 195 21.97 2.19 -9.45
CA ILE A 195 21.23 3.37 -9.87
C ILE A 195 20.61 4.10 -8.67
N GLY A 196 20.04 3.36 -7.73
CA GLY A 196 19.46 3.95 -6.52
C GLY A 196 20.47 4.65 -5.65
N ALA A 197 21.69 4.12 -5.57
CA ALA A 197 22.79 4.67 -4.78
C ALA A 197 23.53 5.85 -5.42
N GLU A 198 23.35 6.12 -6.71
CA GLU A 198 24.01 7.23 -7.40
C GLU A 198 23.72 8.58 -6.71
N GLU A 199 24.74 9.39 -6.51
CA GLU A 199 24.68 10.64 -5.75
C GLU A 199 23.60 11.61 -6.27
N ASN A 200 23.37 11.63 -7.55
CA ASN A 200 22.39 12.52 -8.19
C ASN A 200 20.97 11.91 -8.29
N ARG A 201 20.75 10.69 -7.82
CA ARG A 201 19.45 10.00 -7.87
C ARG A 201 18.88 9.74 -6.48
N GLN A 202 19.64 9.09 -5.61
CA GLN A 202 19.28 8.83 -4.22
C GLN A 202 17.85 8.32 -4.04
N VAL A 203 17.47 7.28 -4.81
CA VAL A 203 16.13 6.72 -4.81
C VAL A 203 16.14 5.27 -4.32
N SER A 204 15.09 4.86 -3.62
CA SER A 204 14.94 3.48 -3.13
C SER A 204 15.05 2.47 -4.29
N PRO A 205 16.02 1.55 -4.26
CA PRO A 205 16.13 0.50 -5.27
C PRO A 205 14.95 -0.48 -5.24
N PHE A 206 14.30 -0.65 -4.09
CA PHE A 206 13.08 -1.44 -3.98
C PHE A 206 11.93 -0.79 -4.76
N HIS A 207 11.80 0.55 -4.66
CA HIS A 207 10.81 1.27 -5.44
C HIS A 207 11.03 1.12 -6.95
N LEU A 208 12.28 1.26 -7.41
CA LEU A 208 12.62 1.06 -8.82
C LEU A 208 12.23 -0.35 -9.30
N ALA A 209 12.63 -1.37 -8.53
CA ALA A 209 12.31 -2.77 -8.85
C ALA A 209 10.81 -3.05 -8.80
N ALA A 210 10.10 -2.53 -7.79
CA ALA A 210 8.64 -2.69 -7.67
C ALA A 210 7.88 -2.06 -8.83
N ARG A 211 8.34 -0.91 -9.35
CA ARG A 211 7.75 -0.28 -10.54
C ARG A 211 7.89 -1.16 -11.76
N VAL A 212 9.06 -1.75 -11.99
CA VAL A 212 9.26 -2.69 -13.11
C VAL A 212 8.39 -3.93 -12.95
N LEU A 213 8.29 -4.49 -11.74
CA LEU A 213 7.39 -5.63 -11.47
C LEU A 213 5.92 -5.28 -11.72
N GLN A 214 5.48 -4.09 -11.34
CA GLN A 214 4.11 -3.61 -11.58
C GLN A 214 3.78 -3.52 -13.06
N GLU A 215 4.69 -2.98 -13.85
CA GLU A 215 4.49 -2.79 -15.30
C GLU A 215 4.59 -4.10 -16.08
N GLN A 216 5.48 -5.01 -15.67
CA GLN A 216 5.85 -6.19 -16.43
C GLN A 216 5.30 -7.51 -15.88
N GLY A 217 4.72 -7.50 -14.68
CA GLY A 217 4.09 -8.68 -14.06
C GLY A 217 5.03 -9.87 -13.96
N GLN A 218 4.74 -10.94 -14.71
CA GLN A 218 5.54 -12.17 -14.73
C GLN A 218 6.76 -12.12 -15.68
N GLY A 219 7.01 -11.00 -16.35
CA GLY A 219 8.13 -10.88 -17.26
C GLY A 219 7.98 -11.64 -18.56
N THR A 220 6.77 -11.99 -18.96
CA THR A 220 6.49 -12.81 -20.16
C THR A 220 6.16 -12.00 -21.41
N SER A 221 6.08 -10.68 -21.27
CA SER A 221 5.76 -9.81 -22.41
C SER A 221 6.89 -9.79 -23.44
N PRO A 222 6.57 -9.86 -24.74
CA PRO A 222 7.56 -9.66 -25.82
C PRO A 222 8.27 -8.30 -25.75
N LEU A 223 7.68 -7.31 -25.08
CA LEU A 223 8.32 -6.01 -24.86
C LEU A 223 9.51 -6.07 -23.90
N ILE A 224 9.51 -7.05 -22.97
CA ILE A 224 10.65 -7.26 -22.05
C ILE A 224 11.81 -7.93 -22.79
N SER A 225 11.50 -8.89 -23.66
CA SER A 225 12.52 -9.62 -24.44
C SER A 225 12.98 -8.88 -25.69
N GLY A 226 12.36 -7.74 -26.03
CA GLY A 226 12.65 -7.00 -27.28
C GLY A 226 12.23 -7.77 -28.53
N THR A 227 11.26 -8.68 -28.41
CA THR A 227 10.79 -9.52 -29.52
C THR A 227 9.37 -9.19 -29.98
N TYR A 228 8.87 -8.00 -29.63
CA TYR A 228 7.54 -7.58 -30.04
C TYR A 228 7.49 -7.35 -31.55
N PRO A 229 6.57 -8.01 -32.29
CA PRO A 229 6.54 -7.97 -33.76
C PRO A 229 6.44 -6.54 -34.30
N GLY A 230 7.38 -6.15 -35.15
CA GLY A 230 7.49 -4.81 -35.75
C GLY A 230 8.19 -3.78 -34.87
N TYR A 231 8.64 -4.18 -33.66
CA TYR A 231 9.39 -3.35 -32.71
C TYR A 231 10.54 -4.15 -32.09
N GLU A 232 11.14 -5.04 -32.86
CA GLU A 232 12.27 -5.87 -32.43
C GLU A 232 13.45 -4.99 -31.98
N GLY A 233 14.04 -5.34 -30.85
CA GLY A 233 15.13 -4.57 -30.23
C GLY A 233 14.68 -3.36 -29.38
N TYR A 234 13.37 -3.10 -29.29
CA TYR A 234 12.82 -2.13 -28.34
C TYR A 234 12.33 -2.85 -27.07
N TYR A 235 12.70 -2.30 -25.93
CA TYR A 235 12.39 -2.84 -24.61
C TYR A 235 11.54 -1.84 -23.84
N ASN A 236 10.61 -2.35 -23.04
CA ASN A 236 9.81 -1.54 -22.14
C ASN A 236 9.97 -2.07 -20.70
N TYR A 237 10.52 -1.23 -19.82
CA TYR A 237 10.72 -1.51 -18.40
C TYR A 237 10.06 -0.45 -17.56
#